data_51992fc41692b1abf050abf112d6f10f
#
_entry.id   51992fc41692b1abf050abf112d6f10f
#
_cell.length_a   1.000
_cell.length_b   1.000
_cell.length_c   1.000
_cell.angle_alpha   90.00
_cell.angle_beta   90.00
_cell.angle_gamma   90.00
#
_symmetry.space_group_name_H-M   'P 1'
#
loop_
_entity.id
_entity.type
_entity.pdbx_description
1 polymer ?
#
loop_
_entity_poly.entity_id
_entity_poly.type
_entity_poly.pdbx_seq_one_letter_code
_entity_poly.pdbx_strand_id
1 'polypeptide(L)'
;ARKPSRFWLYAPFVLAGLAAAAWSGFWVYASGETARQMDLAADRFRAAGYDIAWSKRSVGGYPFRLDVTLEDARLREPSGWGLTTPRLEAEAFLHAPTHWVFATPRGLAFVRPLGGPVEVTGKTLHASLHDAGRVPPSFSFEGVGLSFAPAPGARPFALTSAERVEFHLRPGPDAQGAVLFKLDGGQARLAGLFARMAEGKPISIVWDSLVTRTDGFHGADWAQAARAWSQAGGQILVRQAGLTAGDALVGAQSGTLGVDADGVELGRAGRLD
;
A
#
# COMPACT_ATOMS: atom_id res chain seq x y z
N ALA A 1 56.27 19.53 -40.58
CA ALA A 1 55.59 18.48 -39.84
C ALA A 1 54.50 19.07 -38.93
N ARG A 2 53.19 18.83 -39.23
CA ARG A 2 52.08 19.23 -38.37
C ARG A 2 52.13 18.35 -37.11
N LYS A 3 52.29 18.95 -35.93
CA LYS A 3 52.19 18.26 -34.64
C LYS A 3 50.77 17.62 -34.53
N PRO A 4 50.62 16.34 -34.25
CA PRO A 4 49.32 15.72 -34.10
C PRO A 4 48.58 16.41 -32.94
N SER A 5 47.38 16.90 -33.20
CA SER A 5 46.55 17.56 -32.20
C SER A 5 46.15 16.52 -31.13
N ARG A 6 46.56 16.80 -29.87
CA ARG A 6 46.15 15.97 -28.71
C ARG A 6 44.66 16.12 -28.34
N PHE A 7 43.95 16.95 -29.09
CA PHE A 7 42.52 17.20 -28.87
C PHE A 7 41.67 15.93 -28.86
N TRP A 8 41.90 15.04 -29.83
CA TRP A 8 41.18 13.79 -29.92
C TRP A 8 41.45 12.83 -28.74
N LEU A 9 42.55 12.96 -28.05
CA LEU A 9 42.85 12.17 -26.86
C LEU A 9 42.04 12.64 -25.64
N TYR A 10 41.81 13.95 -25.51
CA TYR A 10 41.09 14.53 -24.36
C TYR A 10 39.60 14.70 -24.61
N ALA A 11 39.14 14.75 -25.87
CA ALA A 11 37.75 14.95 -26.24
C ALA A 11 36.79 13.97 -25.56
N PRO A 12 37.03 12.63 -25.52
CA PRO A 12 36.12 11.71 -24.85
C PRO A 12 36.02 11.95 -23.32
N PHE A 13 37.10 12.32 -22.66
CA PHE A 13 37.10 12.64 -21.23
C PHE A 13 36.37 13.94 -20.94
N VAL A 14 36.50 14.94 -21.77
CA VAL A 14 35.76 16.21 -21.64
C VAL A 14 34.28 15.95 -21.86
N LEU A 15 33.89 15.15 -22.87
CA LEU A 15 32.50 14.79 -23.13
C LEU A 15 31.91 13.99 -21.98
N ALA A 16 32.66 13.01 -21.43
CA ALA A 16 32.24 12.25 -20.26
C ALA A 16 32.03 13.16 -19.03
N GLY A 17 32.94 14.09 -18.80
CA GLY A 17 32.82 15.08 -17.73
C GLY A 17 31.61 15.99 -17.88
N LEU A 18 31.33 16.47 -19.10
CA LEU A 18 30.16 17.28 -19.40
C LEU A 18 28.86 16.47 -19.22
N ALA A 19 28.83 15.22 -19.67
CA ALA A 19 27.71 14.34 -19.47
C ALA A 19 27.44 14.05 -17.98
N ALA A 20 28.49 13.80 -17.19
CA ALA A 20 28.39 13.60 -15.75
C ALA A 20 27.88 14.87 -15.04
N ALA A 21 28.36 16.05 -15.43
CA ALA A 21 27.91 17.34 -14.88
C ALA A 21 26.43 17.60 -15.21
N ALA A 22 26.03 17.36 -16.46
CA ALA A 22 24.63 17.50 -16.90
C ALA A 22 23.71 16.51 -16.16
N TRP A 23 24.15 15.26 -16.00
CA TRP A 23 23.42 14.24 -15.23
C TRP A 23 23.27 14.62 -13.75
N SER A 24 24.35 15.11 -13.13
CA SER A 24 24.32 15.59 -11.74
C SER A 24 23.34 16.75 -11.56
N GLY A 25 23.37 17.72 -12.49
CA GLY A 25 22.43 18.84 -12.51
C GLY A 25 20.97 18.37 -12.65
N PHE A 26 20.72 17.41 -13.55
CA PHE A 26 19.39 16.79 -13.70
C PHE A 26 18.95 16.08 -12.42
N TRP A 27 19.84 15.31 -11.76
CA TRP A 27 19.52 14.65 -10.51
C TRP A 27 19.15 15.63 -9.38
N VAL A 28 19.93 16.72 -9.24
CA VAL A 28 19.64 17.79 -8.26
C VAL A 28 18.26 18.41 -8.53
N TYR A 29 17.97 18.70 -9.81
CA TYR A 29 16.65 19.19 -10.20
C TYR A 29 15.53 18.18 -9.84
N ALA A 30 15.69 16.91 -10.22
CA ALA A 30 14.69 15.85 -9.96
C ALA A 30 14.46 15.64 -8.46
N SER A 31 15.51 15.67 -7.65
CA SER A 31 15.39 15.53 -6.18
C SER A 31 14.65 16.72 -5.56
N GLY A 32 14.93 17.94 -6.00
CA GLY A 32 14.21 19.15 -5.59
C GLY A 32 12.73 19.13 -6.02
N GLU A 33 12.48 18.71 -7.26
CA GLU A 33 11.10 18.57 -7.76
C GLU A 33 10.31 17.51 -7.02
N THR A 34 10.92 16.36 -6.68
CA THR A 34 10.30 15.33 -5.84
C THR A 34 9.89 15.91 -4.49
N ALA A 35 10.77 16.63 -3.82
CA ALA A 35 10.48 17.29 -2.56
C ALA A 35 9.30 18.27 -2.68
N ARG A 36 9.29 19.10 -3.74
CA ARG A 36 8.21 20.06 -4.01
C ARG A 36 6.86 19.36 -4.28
N GLN A 37 6.85 18.30 -5.08
CA GLN A 37 5.63 17.54 -5.38
C GLN A 37 5.06 16.87 -4.12
N MET A 38 5.91 16.38 -3.23
CA MET A 38 5.49 15.84 -1.93
C MET A 38 4.81 16.91 -1.07
N ASP A 39 5.36 18.13 -1.00
CA ASP A 39 4.77 19.23 -0.24
C ASP A 39 3.39 19.61 -0.82
N LEU A 40 3.30 19.76 -2.15
CA LEU A 40 2.02 20.05 -2.83
C LEU A 40 0.98 18.92 -2.62
N ALA A 41 1.40 17.66 -2.64
CA ALA A 41 0.51 16.55 -2.35
C ALA A 41 0.05 16.58 -0.90
N ALA A 42 0.96 16.79 0.05
CA ALA A 42 0.62 16.91 1.46
C ALA A 42 -0.37 18.05 1.74
N ASP A 43 -0.18 19.21 1.10
CA ASP A 43 -1.10 20.36 1.25
C ASP A 43 -2.49 20.04 0.67
N ARG A 44 -2.57 19.33 -0.46
CA ARG A 44 -3.85 18.87 -1.02
C ARG A 44 -4.56 17.89 -0.06
N PHE A 45 -3.84 16.94 0.50
CA PHE A 45 -4.38 16.01 1.49
C PHE A 45 -4.86 16.74 2.75
N ARG A 46 -4.09 17.70 3.26
CA ARG A 46 -4.50 18.53 4.42
C ARG A 46 -5.75 19.35 4.11
N ALA A 47 -5.82 19.95 2.93
CA ALA A 47 -7.02 20.68 2.47
C ALA A 47 -8.26 19.77 2.36
N ALA A 48 -8.07 18.47 2.07
CA ALA A 48 -9.13 17.46 2.07
C ALA A 48 -9.44 16.89 3.48
N GLY A 49 -8.81 17.42 4.55
CA GLY A 49 -9.08 17.01 5.92
C GLY A 49 -8.20 15.87 6.44
N TYR A 50 -7.20 15.44 5.69
CA TYR A 50 -6.23 14.44 6.17
C TYR A 50 -5.21 15.07 7.10
N ASP A 51 -4.82 14.36 8.17
CA ASP A 51 -3.64 14.68 8.98
C ASP A 51 -2.43 13.96 8.38
N ILE A 52 -1.60 14.71 7.64
CA ILE A 52 -0.36 14.22 7.05
C ILE A 52 0.80 15.07 7.54
N ALA A 53 1.83 14.44 8.11
CA ALA A 53 3.02 15.12 8.61
C ALA A 53 4.22 14.16 8.71
N TRP A 54 5.38 14.76 8.81
CA TRP A 54 6.66 14.14 9.15
C TRP A 54 7.54 15.16 9.88
N SER A 55 8.45 14.68 10.73
CA SER A 55 9.38 15.56 11.46
C SER A 55 10.57 15.97 10.61
N LYS A 56 11.04 15.07 9.74
CA LYS A 56 12.20 15.32 8.86
C LYS A 56 12.02 14.59 7.54
N ARG A 57 12.45 15.22 6.45
CA ARG A 57 12.55 14.62 5.12
C ARG A 57 13.98 14.76 4.61
N SER A 58 14.49 13.71 3.96
CA SER A 58 15.72 13.74 3.17
C SER A 58 15.48 13.07 1.82
N VAL A 59 16.16 13.54 0.79
CA VAL A 59 16.14 12.95 -0.55
C VAL A 59 17.58 12.65 -0.94
N GLY A 60 17.86 11.39 -1.25
CA GLY A 60 19.17 10.86 -1.64
C GLY A 60 19.08 9.99 -2.90
N GLY A 61 20.03 9.04 -3.06
CA GLY A 61 20.00 8.03 -4.13
C GLY A 61 20.77 8.39 -5.39
N TYR A 62 21.61 9.49 -5.35
CA TYR A 62 22.50 9.82 -6.46
C TYR A 62 23.36 8.60 -6.86
N PRO A 63 23.58 8.34 -8.15
CA PRO A 63 23.14 9.16 -9.29
C PRO A 63 21.88 8.64 -10.02
N PHE A 64 21.29 7.49 -9.65
CA PHE A 64 20.28 6.83 -10.46
C PHE A 64 18.93 6.67 -9.79
N ARG A 65 18.85 6.92 -8.49
CA ARG A 65 17.63 6.75 -7.68
C ARG A 65 17.22 8.06 -7.01
N LEU A 66 15.99 8.05 -6.56
CA LEU A 66 15.42 8.99 -5.60
C LEU A 66 15.06 8.19 -4.36
N ASP A 67 15.85 8.32 -3.31
CA ASP A 67 15.65 7.67 -2.02
C ASP A 67 15.11 8.73 -1.05
N VAL A 68 13.82 8.67 -0.78
CA VAL A 68 13.14 9.57 0.16
C VAL A 68 13.04 8.90 1.52
N THR A 69 13.54 9.56 2.55
CA THR A 69 13.35 9.13 3.94
C THR A 69 12.52 10.14 4.69
N LEU A 70 11.47 9.68 5.36
CA LEU A 70 10.65 10.47 6.27
C LEU A 70 10.79 9.92 7.69
N GLU A 71 11.08 10.79 8.64
CA GLU A 71 11.07 10.45 10.07
C GLU A 71 9.72 10.88 10.69
N ASP A 72 9.20 10.05 11.61
CA ASP A 72 7.94 10.24 12.31
C ASP A 72 6.77 10.55 11.36
N ALA A 73 6.69 9.77 10.28
CA ALA A 73 5.67 9.96 9.28
C ALA A 73 4.30 9.50 9.81
N ARG A 74 3.28 10.32 9.54
CA ARG A 74 1.89 9.99 9.83
C ARG A 74 0.99 10.38 8.68
N LEU A 75 -0.01 9.54 8.45
CA LEU A 75 -1.12 9.78 7.55
C LEU A 75 -2.39 9.30 8.23
N ARG A 76 -3.37 10.18 8.39
CA ARG A 76 -4.67 9.84 8.97
C ARG A 76 -5.78 10.50 8.16
N GLU A 77 -6.75 9.72 7.76
CA GLU A 77 -7.91 10.21 7.05
C GLU A 77 -8.97 10.83 8.00
N PRO A 78 -9.94 11.62 7.49
CA PRO A 78 -10.95 12.27 8.31
C PRO A 78 -11.80 11.31 9.15
N SER A 79 -12.05 10.08 8.69
CA SER A 79 -12.77 9.05 9.44
C SER A 79 -11.98 8.47 10.63
N GLY A 80 -10.68 8.78 10.71
CA GLY A 80 -9.80 8.40 11.79
C GLY A 80 -8.95 7.15 11.54
N TRP A 81 -9.08 6.49 10.39
CA TRP A 81 -8.11 5.48 9.96
C TRP A 81 -6.78 6.11 9.62
N GLY A 82 -5.69 5.43 9.93
CA GLY A 82 -4.39 6.00 9.63
C GLY A 82 -3.23 5.03 9.78
N LEU A 83 -2.05 5.53 9.40
CA LEU A 83 -0.76 4.87 9.55
C LEU A 83 0.23 5.84 10.15
N THR A 84 1.04 5.36 11.08
CA THR A 84 2.19 6.10 11.61
C THR A 84 3.42 5.21 11.59
N THR A 85 4.58 5.78 11.33
CA THR A 85 5.84 5.04 11.37
C THR A 85 6.98 5.94 11.83
N PRO A 86 7.89 5.45 12.69
CA PRO A 86 9.06 6.22 13.07
C PRO A 86 10.00 6.50 11.88
N ARG A 87 9.96 5.64 10.84
CA ARG A 87 10.78 5.80 9.63
C ARG A 87 10.10 5.16 8.43
N LEU A 88 9.85 5.97 7.41
CA LEU A 88 9.42 5.53 6.09
C LEU A 88 10.56 5.75 5.10
N GLU A 89 10.92 4.72 4.37
CA GLU A 89 11.83 4.79 3.24
C GLU A 89 11.04 4.55 1.96
N ALA A 90 11.26 5.40 0.96
CA ALA A 90 10.61 5.28 -0.34
C ALA A 90 11.65 5.45 -1.44
N GLU A 91 11.69 4.53 -2.39
CA GLU A 91 12.67 4.53 -3.47
C GLU A 91 11.98 4.49 -4.83
N ALA A 92 12.52 5.25 -5.78
CA ALA A 92 12.17 5.17 -7.19
C ALA A 92 13.41 5.34 -8.06
N PHE A 93 13.42 4.69 -9.22
CA PHE A 93 14.46 4.95 -10.21
C PHE A 93 14.12 6.18 -11.05
N LEU A 94 15.12 6.98 -11.38
CA LEU A 94 14.96 8.18 -12.24
C LEU A 94 14.36 7.86 -13.61
N HIS A 95 14.59 6.65 -14.14
CA HIS A 95 14.03 6.18 -15.41
C HIS A 95 12.61 5.60 -15.27
N ALA A 96 12.13 5.38 -14.03
CA ALA A 96 10.79 4.86 -13.74
C ALA A 96 10.17 5.63 -12.55
N PRO A 97 9.96 6.96 -12.66
CA PRO A 97 9.58 7.83 -11.54
C PRO A 97 8.15 7.61 -11.06
N THR A 98 7.35 6.80 -11.75
CA THR A 98 6.00 6.40 -11.34
C THR A 98 5.97 5.11 -10.54
N HIS A 99 7.13 4.47 -10.34
CA HIS A 99 7.26 3.20 -9.64
C HIS A 99 8.00 3.42 -8.31
N TRP A 100 7.25 3.45 -7.23
CA TRP A 100 7.77 3.63 -5.89
C TRP A 100 7.73 2.32 -5.09
N VAL A 101 8.80 2.05 -4.37
CA VAL A 101 8.88 0.98 -3.37
C VAL A 101 9.02 1.63 -2.01
N PHE A 102 8.25 1.15 -1.04
CA PHE A 102 8.22 1.67 0.32
C PHE A 102 8.67 0.60 1.29
N ALA A 103 9.37 1.01 2.34
CA ALA A 103 9.74 0.16 3.46
C ALA A 103 9.56 0.90 4.78
N THR A 104 9.17 0.16 5.82
CA THR A 104 9.11 0.67 7.20
C THR A 104 10.02 -0.19 8.09
N PRO A 105 11.34 0.07 8.07
CA PRO A 105 12.33 -0.80 8.74
C PRO A 105 12.19 -0.83 10.26
N ARG A 106 11.51 0.17 10.84
CA ARG A 106 11.22 0.24 12.28
C ARG A 106 9.77 -0.13 12.64
N GLY A 107 9.06 -0.80 11.70
CA GLY A 107 7.65 -1.08 11.85
C GLY A 107 6.76 0.13 11.59
N LEU A 108 5.47 -0.07 11.79
CA LEU A 108 4.43 0.95 11.67
C LEU A 108 3.35 0.73 12.71
N ALA A 109 2.52 1.73 12.97
CA ALA A 109 1.28 1.56 13.70
C ALA A 109 0.08 1.84 12.77
N PHE A 110 -0.82 0.90 12.73
CA PHE A 110 -2.10 1.00 12.07
C PHE A 110 -3.14 1.56 13.05
N VAL A 111 -3.70 2.72 12.75
CA VAL A 111 -4.64 3.44 13.63
C VAL A 111 -6.07 3.13 13.21
N ARG A 112 -6.87 2.61 14.15
CA ARG A 112 -8.30 2.33 13.97
C ARG A 112 -9.14 3.43 14.64
N PRO A 113 -10.21 3.94 14.02
CA PRO A 113 -11.02 5.04 14.57
C PRO A 113 -11.53 4.79 15.99
N LEU A 114 -12.08 3.58 16.24
CA LEU A 114 -12.67 3.22 17.52
C LEU A 114 -11.81 2.25 18.35
N GLY A 115 -10.77 1.69 17.72
CA GLY A 115 -9.93 0.65 18.32
C GLY A 115 -8.57 1.13 18.81
N GLY A 116 -8.15 2.31 18.39
CA GLY A 116 -6.80 2.83 18.67
C GLY A 116 -5.70 2.14 17.86
N PRO A 117 -4.43 2.52 18.10
CA PRO A 117 -3.30 2.02 17.34
C PRO A 117 -3.00 0.54 17.59
N VAL A 118 -2.53 -0.13 16.55
CA VAL A 118 -1.91 -1.46 16.61
C VAL A 118 -0.51 -1.35 16.02
N GLU A 119 0.49 -1.58 16.83
CA GLU A 119 1.88 -1.64 16.39
C GLU A 119 2.10 -2.91 15.56
N VAL A 120 2.69 -2.74 14.38
CA VAL A 120 3.01 -3.81 13.45
C VAL A 120 4.51 -3.80 13.24
N THR A 121 5.16 -4.87 13.66
CA THR A 121 6.59 -5.10 13.44
C THR A 121 6.78 -6.39 12.64
N GLY A 122 7.91 -6.54 11.98
CA GLY A 122 8.18 -7.73 11.17
C GLY A 122 9.61 -7.77 10.66
N LYS A 123 9.97 -8.87 10.01
CA LYS A 123 11.26 -9.02 9.33
C LYS A 123 11.32 -8.10 8.11
N THR A 124 10.22 -8.04 7.37
CA THR A 124 10.04 -7.13 6.24
C THR A 124 8.63 -6.54 6.26
N LEU A 125 8.53 -5.27 5.90
CA LEU A 125 7.30 -4.52 5.70
C LEU A 125 7.54 -3.64 4.48
N HIS A 126 7.13 -4.14 3.33
CA HIS A 126 7.35 -3.50 2.03
C HIS A 126 6.02 -3.24 1.33
N ALA A 127 5.97 -2.14 0.60
CA ALA A 127 4.87 -1.86 -0.32
C ALA A 127 5.43 -1.34 -1.65
N SER A 128 4.67 -1.48 -2.72
CA SER A 128 4.98 -0.86 -4.00
C SER A 128 3.75 -0.20 -4.58
N LEU A 129 3.97 0.94 -5.22
CA LEU A 129 2.93 1.72 -5.90
C LEU A 129 3.40 2.04 -7.32
N HIS A 130 2.58 1.68 -8.29
CA HIS A 130 2.79 1.99 -9.70
C HIS A 130 1.62 2.80 -10.21
N ASP A 131 1.90 3.72 -11.13
CA ASP A 131 0.87 4.46 -11.85
C ASP A 131 -0.18 5.10 -10.93
N ALA A 132 0.29 5.88 -9.94
CA ALA A 132 -0.56 6.53 -8.95
C ALA A 132 -1.66 7.42 -9.55
N GLY A 133 -1.55 7.79 -10.84
CA GLY A 133 -2.58 8.54 -11.57
C GLY A 133 -3.71 7.68 -12.14
N ARG A 134 -3.63 6.34 -12.07
CA ARG A 134 -4.73 5.44 -12.49
C ARG A 134 -5.68 5.18 -11.32
N VAL A 135 -6.93 4.86 -11.62
CA VAL A 135 -7.94 4.48 -10.63
C VAL A 135 -8.47 3.09 -10.97
N PRO A 136 -8.21 2.08 -10.12
CA PRO A 136 -7.27 2.11 -9.01
C PRO A 136 -5.81 2.11 -9.49
N PRO A 137 -4.85 2.56 -8.66
CA PRO A 137 -3.44 2.37 -8.94
C PRO A 137 -3.03 0.90 -8.78
N SER A 138 -1.87 0.52 -9.30
CA SER A 138 -1.26 -0.77 -8.95
C SER A 138 -0.58 -0.64 -7.60
N PHE A 139 -1.07 -1.35 -6.59
CA PHE A 139 -0.51 -1.36 -5.25
C PHE A 139 -0.23 -2.79 -4.80
N SER A 140 0.89 -3.00 -4.12
CA SER A 140 1.21 -4.26 -3.44
C SER A 140 1.77 -3.97 -2.07
N PHE A 141 1.43 -4.80 -1.12
CA PHE A 141 2.02 -4.84 0.21
C PHE A 141 2.43 -6.28 0.53
N GLU A 142 3.59 -6.43 1.14
CA GLU A 142 4.09 -7.69 1.68
C GLU A 142 4.71 -7.46 3.06
N GLY A 143 4.27 -8.26 4.02
CA GLY A 143 4.85 -8.32 5.35
C GLY A 143 5.21 -9.75 5.72
N VAL A 144 6.41 -9.95 6.27
CA VAL A 144 6.91 -11.27 6.67
C VAL A 144 7.31 -11.28 8.13
N GLY A 145 6.91 -12.33 8.84
CA GLY A 145 7.21 -12.51 10.27
C GLY A 145 6.59 -11.40 11.11
N LEU A 146 5.32 -11.10 10.87
CA LEU A 146 4.62 -9.99 11.48
C LEU A 146 4.20 -10.28 12.92
N SER A 147 4.28 -9.26 13.78
CA SER A 147 3.71 -9.19 15.11
C SER A 147 2.79 -7.98 15.21
N PHE A 148 1.63 -8.16 15.84
CA PHE A 148 0.60 -7.16 16.03
C PHE A 148 0.36 -6.94 17.51
N ALA A 149 0.70 -5.76 18.02
CA ALA A 149 0.55 -5.39 19.42
C ALA A 149 -0.35 -4.15 19.56
N PRO A 150 -1.56 -4.25 20.15
CA PRO A 150 -2.33 -3.08 20.50
C PRO A 150 -1.52 -2.16 21.41
N ALA A 151 -1.48 -0.86 21.10
CA ALA A 151 -0.82 0.13 21.95
C ALA A 151 -1.52 0.24 23.33
N PRO A 152 -0.83 0.75 24.37
CA PRO A 152 -1.44 0.94 25.68
C PRO A 152 -2.76 1.74 25.60
N GLY A 153 -3.85 1.20 26.16
CA GLY A 153 -5.18 1.79 26.11
C GLY A 153 -5.98 1.52 24.81
N ALA A 154 -5.38 0.92 23.79
CA ALA A 154 -6.10 0.51 22.60
C ALA A 154 -6.94 -0.75 22.84
N ARG A 155 -8.04 -0.91 22.07
CA ARG A 155 -8.85 -2.12 22.09
C ARG A 155 -8.05 -3.32 21.57
N PRO A 156 -8.33 -4.55 22.04
CA PRO A 156 -7.70 -5.75 21.54
C PRO A 156 -7.77 -5.85 20.01
N PHE A 157 -6.77 -6.48 19.44
CA PHE A 157 -6.72 -6.85 18.03
C PHE A 157 -6.72 -8.37 17.92
N ALA A 158 -7.51 -8.91 17.01
CA ALA A 158 -7.71 -10.36 16.94
C ALA A 158 -6.45 -11.11 16.52
N LEU A 159 -5.71 -10.57 15.53
CA LEU A 159 -4.47 -11.15 15.04
C LEU A 159 -3.32 -10.72 15.96
N THR A 160 -2.49 -11.68 16.39
CA THR A 160 -1.31 -11.42 17.23
C THR A 160 0.00 -11.56 16.46
N SER A 161 0.04 -12.46 15.48
CA SER A 161 1.17 -12.61 14.55
C SER A 161 0.72 -13.21 13.24
N ALA A 162 1.55 -13.12 12.21
CA ALA A 162 1.39 -13.81 10.93
C ALA A 162 2.78 -14.12 10.34
N GLU A 163 2.92 -15.27 9.70
CA GLU A 163 4.15 -15.59 8.97
C GLU A 163 4.29 -14.71 7.74
N ARG A 164 3.19 -14.52 7.01
CA ARG A 164 3.16 -13.67 5.82
C ARG A 164 1.78 -13.03 5.63
N VAL A 165 1.78 -11.78 5.21
CA VAL A 165 0.59 -11.05 4.75
C VAL A 165 0.90 -10.44 3.41
N GLU A 166 0.04 -10.66 2.43
CA GLU A 166 0.12 -10.08 1.10
C GLU A 166 -1.19 -9.37 0.77
N PHE A 167 -1.07 -8.21 0.16
CA PHE A 167 -2.20 -7.50 -0.43
C PHE A 167 -1.79 -6.96 -1.80
N HIS A 168 -2.60 -7.23 -2.80
CA HIS A 168 -2.37 -6.73 -4.16
C HIS A 168 -3.65 -6.11 -4.71
N LEU A 169 -3.50 -4.91 -5.24
CA LEU A 169 -4.51 -4.20 -6.01
C LEU A 169 -3.96 -3.97 -7.40
N ARG A 170 -4.70 -4.36 -8.42
CA ARG A 170 -4.31 -4.19 -9.82
C ARG A 170 -5.46 -3.58 -10.60
N PRO A 171 -5.21 -2.56 -11.45
CA PRO A 171 -6.23 -2.05 -12.36
C PRO A 171 -6.57 -3.11 -13.41
N GLY A 172 -7.86 -3.25 -13.71
CA GLY A 172 -8.39 -4.06 -14.79
C GLY A 172 -8.99 -3.20 -15.91
N PRO A 173 -9.56 -3.84 -16.95
CA PRO A 173 -10.36 -3.15 -17.96
C PRO A 173 -11.69 -2.66 -17.36
N ASP A 174 -12.38 -1.77 -18.06
CA ASP A 174 -13.76 -1.33 -17.79
C ASP A 174 -14.00 -0.85 -16.34
N ALA A 175 -13.07 -0.01 -15.83
CA ALA A 175 -13.11 0.50 -14.46
C ALA A 175 -13.22 -0.63 -13.40
N GLN A 176 -12.49 -1.71 -13.60
CA GLN A 176 -12.36 -2.79 -12.63
C GLN A 176 -11.04 -2.75 -11.88
N GLY A 177 -11.04 -3.32 -10.69
CA GLY A 177 -9.84 -3.56 -9.88
C GLY A 177 -9.79 -5.00 -9.38
N ALA A 178 -8.69 -5.70 -9.60
CA ALA A 178 -8.45 -7.02 -9.01
C ALA A 178 -7.83 -6.84 -7.64
N VAL A 179 -8.40 -7.50 -6.62
CA VAL A 179 -7.93 -7.47 -5.24
C VAL A 179 -7.58 -8.90 -4.82
N LEU A 180 -6.34 -9.08 -4.39
CA LEU A 180 -5.88 -10.31 -3.74
C LEU A 180 -5.37 -9.99 -2.35
N PHE A 181 -5.88 -10.69 -1.35
CA PHE A 181 -5.37 -10.69 0.02
C PHE A 181 -5.04 -12.11 0.44
N LYS A 182 -3.86 -12.29 1.03
CA LYS A 182 -3.44 -13.55 1.66
C LYS A 182 -2.86 -13.29 3.04
N LEU A 183 -3.14 -14.19 3.95
CA LEU A 183 -2.55 -14.27 5.27
C LEU A 183 -2.21 -15.72 5.54
N ASP A 184 -0.95 -15.98 5.84
CA ASP A 184 -0.44 -17.31 6.15
C ASP A 184 0.12 -17.37 7.56
N GLY A 185 -0.08 -18.49 8.25
CA GLY A 185 0.44 -18.76 9.58
C GLY A 185 -0.02 -17.77 10.64
N GLY A 186 -1.25 -17.25 10.52
CA GLY A 186 -1.81 -16.27 11.44
C GLY A 186 -2.13 -16.87 12.82
N GLN A 187 -1.63 -16.24 13.89
CA GLN A 187 -2.08 -16.52 15.25
C GLN A 187 -3.18 -15.53 15.63
N ALA A 188 -4.39 -16.02 15.82
CA ALA A 188 -5.54 -15.16 16.10
C ALA A 188 -6.27 -15.56 17.38
N ARG A 189 -6.73 -14.57 18.14
CA ARG A 189 -7.65 -14.73 19.26
C ARG A 189 -9.07 -14.77 18.73
N LEU A 190 -9.47 -15.94 18.30
CA LEU A 190 -10.82 -16.18 17.79
C LEU A 190 -11.80 -16.35 18.95
N ALA A 191 -13.09 -16.16 18.70
CA ALA A 191 -14.15 -16.34 19.68
C ALA A 191 -15.24 -17.30 19.12
N GLY A 192 -16.04 -17.87 20.02
CA GLY A 192 -17.21 -18.70 19.66
C GLY A 192 -16.84 -19.96 18.89
N LEU A 193 -17.58 -20.22 17.82
CA LEU A 193 -17.45 -21.45 17.02
C LEU A 193 -16.04 -21.49 16.33
N PHE A 194 -15.56 -20.38 15.81
CA PHE A 194 -14.26 -20.33 15.15
C PHE A 194 -13.09 -20.66 16.09
N ALA A 195 -13.17 -20.25 17.36
CA ALA A 195 -12.16 -20.61 18.35
C ALA A 195 -12.11 -22.13 18.58
N ARG A 196 -13.27 -22.79 18.60
CA ARG A 196 -13.36 -24.24 18.74
C ARG A 196 -12.87 -24.98 17.50
N MET A 197 -13.20 -24.48 16.31
CA MET A 197 -12.75 -25.09 15.05
C MET A 197 -11.24 -24.94 14.84
N ALA A 198 -10.68 -23.82 15.22
CA ALA A 198 -9.25 -23.56 15.06
C ALA A 198 -8.37 -24.33 16.07
N GLU A 199 -8.92 -24.70 17.25
CA GLU A 199 -8.17 -25.42 18.31
C GLU A 199 -6.81 -24.80 18.66
N GLY A 200 -6.69 -23.47 18.52
CA GLY A 200 -5.43 -22.74 18.70
C GLY A 200 -4.40 -22.93 17.58
N LYS A 201 -4.75 -23.64 16.50
CA LYS A 201 -3.87 -23.80 15.33
C LYS A 201 -3.79 -22.48 14.52
N PRO A 202 -2.70 -22.29 13.75
CA PRO A 202 -2.58 -21.14 12.87
C PRO A 202 -3.71 -21.07 11.85
N ILE A 203 -4.08 -19.85 11.48
CA ILE A 203 -5.06 -19.60 10.42
C ILE A 203 -4.38 -19.16 9.13
N SER A 204 -4.98 -19.49 8.00
CA SER A 204 -4.65 -18.91 6.70
C SER A 204 -5.91 -18.35 6.07
N ILE A 205 -5.77 -17.19 5.40
CA ILE A 205 -6.86 -16.52 4.70
C ILE A 205 -6.42 -16.32 3.26
N VAL A 206 -7.32 -16.59 2.34
CA VAL A 206 -7.21 -16.18 0.94
C VAL A 206 -8.48 -15.44 0.55
N TRP A 207 -8.30 -14.30 -0.13
CA TRP A 207 -9.37 -13.53 -0.73
C TRP A 207 -8.93 -13.05 -2.11
N ASP A 208 -9.67 -13.45 -3.13
CA ASP A 208 -9.48 -13.02 -4.51
C ASP A 208 -10.81 -12.52 -5.06
N SER A 209 -10.83 -11.29 -5.55
CA SER A 209 -12.05 -10.65 -6.04
C SER A 209 -11.76 -9.63 -7.14
N LEU A 210 -12.82 -9.31 -7.90
CA LEU A 210 -12.87 -8.14 -8.78
C LEU A 210 -13.82 -7.12 -8.18
N VAL A 211 -13.36 -5.89 -8.08
CA VAL A 211 -14.18 -4.73 -7.71
C VAL A 211 -14.56 -4.01 -9.00
N THR A 212 -15.85 -3.87 -9.27
CA THR A 212 -16.36 -3.19 -10.45
C THR A 212 -16.56 -1.69 -10.16
N ARG A 213 -16.69 -0.89 -11.21
CA ARG A 213 -17.01 0.55 -11.09
C ARG A 213 -16.05 1.29 -10.16
N THR A 214 -14.75 1.03 -10.28
CA THR A 214 -13.73 1.67 -9.44
C THR A 214 -13.67 3.19 -9.68
N ASP A 215 -14.18 3.69 -10.80
CA ASP A 215 -14.41 5.09 -11.09
C ASP A 215 -15.44 5.75 -10.15
N GLY A 216 -16.31 4.97 -9.51
CA GLY A 216 -17.27 5.41 -8.50
C GLY A 216 -16.68 5.73 -7.13
N PHE A 217 -15.42 5.35 -6.86
CA PHE A 217 -14.79 5.68 -5.60
C PHE A 217 -14.36 7.16 -5.56
N HIS A 218 -15.20 8.00 -4.97
CA HIS A 218 -14.93 9.42 -4.76
C HIS A 218 -15.55 9.90 -3.45
N GLY A 219 -14.83 10.77 -2.72
CA GLY A 219 -15.26 11.28 -1.42
C GLY A 219 -14.09 11.80 -0.62
N ALA A 220 -14.37 12.49 0.48
CA ALA A 220 -13.35 13.03 1.37
C ALA A 220 -12.75 11.96 2.31
N ASP A 221 -13.47 10.86 2.53
CA ASP A 221 -13.04 9.75 3.36
C ASP A 221 -13.51 8.41 2.77
N TRP A 222 -13.02 7.32 3.35
CA TRP A 222 -13.38 5.96 2.92
C TRP A 222 -14.88 5.70 2.97
N ALA A 223 -15.59 6.17 4.00
CA ALA A 223 -17.02 5.91 4.13
C ALA A 223 -17.84 6.62 3.04
N GLN A 224 -17.45 7.83 2.68
CA GLN A 224 -18.07 8.57 1.56
C GLN A 224 -17.75 7.88 0.22
N ALA A 225 -16.48 7.52 0.01
CA ALA A 225 -16.06 6.84 -1.22
C ALA A 225 -16.78 5.49 -1.41
N ALA A 226 -16.92 4.70 -0.35
CA ALA A 226 -17.66 3.43 -0.40
C ALA A 226 -19.15 3.63 -0.71
N ARG A 227 -19.79 4.64 -0.12
CA ARG A 227 -21.19 4.98 -0.44
C ARG A 227 -21.37 5.43 -1.89
N ALA A 228 -20.51 6.32 -2.37
CA ALA A 228 -20.56 6.79 -3.76
C ALA A 228 -20.37 5.63 -4.74
N TRP A 229 -19.41 4.75 -4.47
CA TRP A 229 -19.19 3.54 -5.25
C TRP A 229 -20.40 2.60 -5.27
N SER A 230 -21.00 2.35 -4.10
CA SER A 230 -22.21 1.54 -3.98
C SER A 230 -23.39 2.16 -4.77
N GLN A 231 -23.61 3.45 -4.64
CA GLN A 231 -24.65 4.17 -5.39
C GLN A 231 -24.42 4.15 -6.92
N ALA A 232 -23.16 4.08 -7.35
CA ALA A 232 -22.80 3.87 -8.76
C ALA A 232 -23.02 2.43 -9.25
N GLY A 233 -23.56 1.53 -8.41
CA GLY A 233 -23.78 0.12 -8.74
C GLY A 233 -22.49 -0.72 -8.67
N GLY A 234 -21.54 -0.31 -7.85
CA GLY A 234 -20.30 -1.08 -7.60
C GLY A 234 -20.58 -2.41 -6.92
N GLN A 235 -19.86 -3.44 -7.33
CA GLN A 235 -19.98 -4.79 -6.81
C GLN A 235 -18.59 -5.40 -6.59
N ILE A 236 -18.51 -6.32 -5.62
CA ILE A 236 -17.34 -7.17 -5.42
C ILE A 236 -17.68 -8.56 -5.91
N LEU A 237 -17.05 -8.98 -6.99
CA LEU A 237 -17.20 -10.31 -7.56
C LEU A 237 -16.12 -11.20 -6.95
N VAL A 238 -16.49 -12.00 -5.95
CA VAL A 238 -15.60 -12.93 -5.26
C VAL A 238 -15.30 -14.10 -6.19
N ARG A 239 -14.02 -14.34 -6.45
CA ARG A 239 -13.54 -15.50 -7.22
C ARG A 239 -13.09 -16.63 -6.30
N GLN A 240 -12.51 -16.26 -5.17
CA GLN A 240 -12.11 -17.20 -4.13
C GLN A 240 -12.12 -16.49 -2.78
N ALA A 241 -12.73 -17.11 -1.79
CA ALA A 241 -12.61 -16.72 -0.39
C ALA A 241 -12.41 -17.98 0.43
N GLY A 242 -11.44 -18.00 1.33
CA GLY A 242 -11.15 -19.14 2.16
C GLY A 242 -10.52 -18.73 3.48
N LEU A 243 -10.96 -19.39 4.55
CA LEU A 243 -10.35 -19.37 5.87
C LEU A 243 -10.04 -20.81 6.25
N THR A 244 -8.77 -21.12 6.43
CA THR A 244 -8.31 -22.42 6.97
C THR A 244 -7.86 -22.22 8.40
N ALA A 245 -8.28 -23.11 9.30
CA ALA A 245 -7.87 -23.10 10.70
C ALA A 245 -7.65 -24.55 11.14
N GLY A 246 -6.40 -25.00 11.18
CA GLY A 246 -6.06 -26.41 11.36
C GLY A 246 -6.63 -27.27 10.22
N ASP A 247 -7.46 -28.24 10.56
CA ASP A 247 -8.13 -29.13 9.58
C ASP A 247 -9.49 -28.59 9.10
N ALA A 248 -9.94 -27.45 9.66
CA ALA A 248 -11.17 -26.80 9.27
C ALA A 248 -10.95 -25.86 8.09
N LEU A 249 -11.76 -25.99 7.05
CA LEU A 249 -11.78 -25.09 5.89
C LEU A 249 -13.19 -24.52 5.74
N VAL A 250 -13.31 -23.21 5.74
CA VAL A 250 -14.52 -22.48 5.37
C VAL A 250 -14.20 -21.63 4.15
N GLY A 251 -14.92 -21.84 3.06
CA GLY A 251 -14.61 -21.10 1.83
C GLY A 251 -15.79 -21.01 0.87
N ALA A 252 -15.65 -20.08 -0.07
CA ALA A 252 -16.52 -19.93 -1.23
C ALA A 252 -15.66 -19.80 -2.49
N GLN A 253 -16.10 -20.45 -3.56
CA GLN A 253 -15.41 -20.41 -4.87
C GLN A 253 -15.98 -19.33 -5.79
N SER A 254 -17.15 -18.80 -5.49
CA SER A 254 -17.74 -17.68 -6.22
C SER A 254 -18.83 -17.01 -5.39
N GLY A 255 -19.04 -15.73 -5.62
CA GLY A 255 -20.12 -14.96 -4.98
C GLY A 255 -20.09 -13.51 -5.42
N THR A 256 -21.19 -12.82 -5.21
CA THR A 256 -21.27 -11.37 -5.42
C THR A 256 -21.63 -10.72 -4.11
N LEU A 257 -20.87 -9.68 -3.74
CA LEU A 257 -21.15 -8.85 -2.59
C LEU A 257 -21.53 -7.45 -3.10
N GLY A 258 -22.71 -6.97 -2.69
CA GLY A 258 -23.12 -5.58 -2.81
C GLY A 258 -22.99 -4.89 -1.46
N VAL A 259 -22.89 -3.58 -1.47
CA VAL A 259 -22.97 -2.75 -0.26
C VAL A 259 -24.16 -1.83 -0.44
N ASP A 260 -25.14 -1.90 0.46
CA ASP A 260 -26.28 -1.01 0.50
C ASP A 260 -26.26 -0.11 1.75
N ALA A 261 -27.36 0.60 1.98
CA ALA A 261 -27.49 1.48 3.15
C ALA A 261 -27.46 0.74 4.50
N ASP A 262 -27.81 -0.55 4.49
CA ASP A 262 -27.92 -1.39 5.71
C ASP A 262 -26.68 -2.26 5.92
N GLY A 263 -25.74 -2.27 4.97
CA GLY A 263 -24.48 -3.01 5.09
C GLY A 263 -24.09 -3.82 3.85
N VAL A 264 -23.44 -4.97 4.08
CA VAL A 264 -22.99 -5.86 3.00
C VAL A 264 -24.07 -6.90 2.69
N GLU A 265 -24.64 -6.85 1.49
CA GLU A 265 -25.53 -7.90 0.99
C GLU A 265 -24.75 -9.02 0.28
N LEU A 266 -25.03 -10.25 0.67
CA LEU A 266 -24.59 -11.46 -0.03
C LEU A 266 -25.59 -11.80 -1.14
N GLY A 267 -25.25 -11.45 -2.39
CA GLY A 267 -25.96 -11.95 -3.55
C GLY A 267 -25.73 -13.46 -3.69
N ARG A 268 -26.78 -14.26 -3.72
CA ARG A 268 -26.69 -15.70 -4.04
C ARG A 268 -26.16 -15.85 -5.46
N ALA A 269 -25.01 -16.49 -5.62
CA ALA A 269 -24.62 -17.03 -6.92
C ALA A 269 -25.74 -17.97 -7.41
N GLY A 270 -26.18 -17.74 -8.65
CA GLY A 270 -27.19 -18.59 -9.27
C GLY A 270 -26.80 -20.05 -9.18
N ARG A 271 -27.80 -20.89 -8.93
CA ARG A 271 -27.71 -22.34 -8.97
C ARG A 271 -27.10 -22.74 -10.31
N LEU A 272 -25.99 -23.42 -10.26
CA LEU A 272 -25.54 -24.23 -11.40
C LEU A 272 -26.40 -25.49 -11.38
N ASP A 273 -27.22 -25.64 -12.40
CA ASP A 273 -27.90 -26.90 -12.75
C ASP A 273 -26.88 -27.90 -13.28
#